data_3d1bada9f43d2c76b683e1c1db1ac2b7
#
_entry.id   3d1bada9f43d2c76b683e1c1db1ac2b7
#
_cell.length_a   1.000
_cell.length_b   1.000
_cell.length_c   1.000
_cell.angle_alpha   90.00
_cell.angle_beta   90.00
_cell.angle_gamma   90.00
#
_symmetry.space_group_name_H-M   'P 1'
#
loop_
_entity.id
_entity.type
_entity.pdbx_description
1 polymer ?
#
loop_
_entity_poly.entity_id
_entity_poly.type
_entity_poly.pdbx_seq_one_letter_code
_entity_poly.pdbx_strand_id
1 'polypeptide(L)'
;MSFVIAAPETLVRAASDLANIGSTLGAANAAALGPTTELLAAGADEVSAAIASLFAAHGQAYQAVSAQMSAFHAQFVQTFTAGAGAYASAEAAAAAPLEGLLNIVNTPTQLLLGRPLIGNGANGAPGTGQAGGAGGLLYGNGGAGGSGAPGQAGGPGGAAGLFGNGGAAGLFGAGGIGGAGGPGFNGGAGGAGGRSGLFEVLAAGGAGGTGGLSVNGGTGGTGGTGGGGGLFSNGGAGGAGGFGVSGSAGGNGGTGGDGGIFTGNGGTGGTGGTGTGNQLVGGEGGAGGA
;
A
#
# COMPACT_ATOMS: atom_id res chain seq x y z
N MET A 1 33.35 -1.00 5.64
CA MET A 1 32.58 -0.54 4.46
C MET A 1 31.24 -0.08 4.97
N SER A 2 30.82 1.13 4.71
CA SER A 2 29.47 1.60 5.04
C SER A 2 28.52 1.13 3.95
N PHE A 3 27.48 0.40 4.33
CA PHE A 3 26.42 0.03 3.39
C PHE A 3 25.47 1.23 3.26
N VAL A 4 25.19 1.64 2.03
CA VAL A 4 24.14 2.60 1.73
C VAL A 4 22.93 1.79 1.30
N ILE A 5 21.86 1.88 2.07
CA ILE A 5 20.56 1.30 1.68
C ILE A 5 19.82 2.38 0.93
N ALA A 6 19.75 2.26 -0.38
CA ALA A 6 18.92 3.11 -1.22
C ALA A 6 17.59 2.40 -1.47
N ALA A 7 16.49 3.16 -1.45
CA ALA A 7 15.19 2.65 -1.88
C ALA A 7 14.94 3.20 -3.32
N PRO A 8 15.19 2.43 -4.37
CA PRO A 8 15.11 2.90 -5.76
C PRO A 8 13.76 3.53 -6.09
N GLU A 9 12.66 3.01 -5.53
CA GLU A 9 11.32 3.53 -5.76
C GLU A 9 11.13 4.94 -5.20
N THR A 10 11.78 5.29 -4.09
CA THR A 10 11.73 6.64 -3.53
C THR A 10 12.51 7.62 -4.38
N LEU A 11 13.62 7.20 -4.96
CA LEU A 11 14.39 8.00 -5.90
C LEU A 11 13.61 8.27 -7.20
N VAL A 12 12.94 7.25 -7.73
CA VAL A 12 12.08 7.39 -8.92
C VAL A 12 10.93 8.37 -8.65
N ARG A 13 10.28 8.28 -7.48
CA ARG A 13 9.24 9.25 -7.10
C ARG A 13 9.78 10.67 -7.01
N ALA A 14 10.92 10.84 -6.35
CA ALA A 14 11.56 12.15 -6.24
C ALA A 14 11.93 12.73 -7.63
N ALA A 15 12.39 11.88 -8.57
CA ALA A 15 12.63 12.30 -9.96
C ALA A 15 11.34 12.78 -10.64
N SER A 16 10.23 12.08 -10.43
CA SER A 16 8.93 12.45 -10.97
C SER A 16 8.42 13.77 -10.38
N ASP A 17 8.57 13.96 -9.07
CA ASP A 17 8.18 15.21 -8.40
C ASP A 17 9.00 16.40 -8.91
N LEU A 18 10.31 16.22 -9.09
CA LEU A 18 11.19 17.23 -9.69
C LEU A 18 10.76 17.58 -11.12
N ALA A 19 10.40 16.58 -11.95
CA ALA A 19 9.91 16.82 -13.30
C ALA A 19 8.61 17.64 -13.29
N ASN A 20 7.68 17.35 -12.37
CA ASN A 20 6.42 18.07 -12.19
C ASN A 20 6.66 19.53 -11.76
N ILE A 21 7.63 19.78 -10.87
CA ILE A 21 8.04 21.14 -10.48
C ILE A 21 8.51 21.92 -11.71
N GLY A 22 9.37 21.31 -12.54
CA GLY A 22 9.86 21.96 -13.76
C GLY A 22 8.73 22.30 -14.75
N SER A 23 7.78 21.38 -14.93
CA SER A 23 6.60 21.58 -15.77
C SER A 23 5.72 22.74 -15.26
N THR A 24 5.45 22.77 -13.96
CA THR A 24 4.64 23.83 -13.33
C THR A 24 5.31 25.21 -13.46
N LEU A 25 6.63 25.27 -13.23
CA LEU A 25 7.40 26.49 -13.37
C LEU A 25 7.43 26.98 -14.82
N GLY A 26 7.58 26.05 -15.79
CA GLY A 26 7.51 26.35 -17.21
C GLY A 26 6.16 26.95 -17.62
N ALA A 27 5.06 26.39 -17.14
CA ALA A 27 3.71 26.91 -17.39
C ALA A 27 3.52 28.31 -16.77
N ALA A 28 4.02 28.55 -15.55
CA ALA A 28 3.96 29.85 -14.90
C ALA A 28 4.77 30.92 -15.67
N ASN A 29 5.99 30.57 -16.11
CA ASN A 29 6.83 31.46 -16.90
C ASN A 29 6.22 31.78 -18.28
N ALA A 30 5.59 30.80 -18.93
CA ALA A 30 4.87 31.03 -20.18
C ALA A 30 3.67 31.97 -19.99
N ALA A 31 2.92 31.80 -18.90
CA ALA A 31 1.80 32.72 -18.59
C ALA A 31 2.26 34.14 -18.27
N ALA A 32 3.45 34.32 -17.68
CA ALA A 32 4.04 35.63 -17.35
C ALA A 32 4.67 36.33 -18.56
N LEU A 33 4.87 35.69 -19.69
CA LEU A 33 5.60 36.21 -20.84
C LEU A 33 4.98 37.50 -21.36
N GLY A 34 3.71 37.49 -21.82
CA GLY A 34 3.02 38.66 -22.38
C GLY A 34 2.95 39.80 -21.37
N PRO A 35 2.39 39.61 -20.15
CA PRO A 35 2.27 40.67 -19.16
C PRO A 35 3.58 41.37 -18.76
N THR A 36 4.72 40.69 -18.89
CA THR A 36 6.03 41.23 -18.46
C THR A 36 6.87 41.81 -19.60
N THR A 37 6.65 41.35 -20.86
CA THR A 37 7.46 41.79 -22.02
C THR A 37 6.73 42.77 -22.93
N GLU A 38 5.39 42.85 -22.87
CA GLU A 38 4.56 43.70 -23.71
C GLU A 38 3.92 44.85 -22.94
N LEU A 39 4.73 45.52 -22.06
CA LEU A 39 4.25 46.62 -21.26
C LEU A 39 4.00 47.85 -22.15
N LEU A 40 2.80 48.41 -22.04
CA LEU A 40 2.45 49.68 -22.67
C LEU A 40 2.84 50.85 -21.77
N ALA A 41 3.27 51.95 -22.37
CA ALA A 41 3.54 53.18 -21.64
C ALA A 41 2.25 53.69 -20.96
N ALA A 42 2.36 54.12 -19.70
CA ALA A 42 1.21 54.59 -18.91
C ALA A 42 0.68 55.97 -19.39
N GLY A 43 1.49 56.72 -20.11
CA GLY A 43 1.17 57.99 -20.71
C GLY A 43 1.90 58.20 -22.05
N ALA A 44 1.52 59.27 -22.78
CA ALA A 44 2.14 59.65 -24.06
C ALA A 44 3.37 60.55 -23.87
N ASP A 45 4.13 60.36 -22.78
CA ASP A 45 5.33 61.13 -22.44
C ASP A 45 6.59 60.25 -22.46
N GLU A 46 7.75 60.90 -22.59
CA GLU A 46 9.04 60.23 -22.74
C GLU A 46 9.43 59.40 -21.51
N VAL A 47 8.98 59.80 -20.32
CA VAL A 47 9.30 59.11 -19.05
C VAL A 47 8.50 57.80 -18.99
N SER A 48 7.21 57.85 -19.26
CA SER A 48 6.37 56.67 -19.33
C SER A 48 6.85 55.64 -20.37
N ALA A 49 7.28 56.11 -21.55
CA ALA A 49 7.87 55.29 -22.60
C ALA A 49 9.19 54.66 -22.17
N ALA A 50 10.08 55.43 -21.52
CA ALA A 50 11.36 54.91 -21.02
C ALA A 50 11.16 53.86 -19.92
N ILE A 51 10.22 54.08 -19.01
CA ILE A 51 9.90 53.11 -17.94
C ILE A 51 9.34 51.81 -18.54
N ALA A 52 8.38 51.87 -19.48
CA ALA A 52 7.82 50.71 -20.14
C ALA A 52 8.91 49.90 -20.87
N SER A 53 9.81 50.56 -21.58
CA SER A 53 10.94 49.89 -22.25
C SER A 53 11.92 49.22 -21.30
N LEU A 54 12.21 49.85 -20.15
CA LEU A 54 13.08 49.28 -19.10
C LEU A 54 12.47 47.98 -18.52
N PHE A 55 11.21 47.98 -18.18
CA PHE A 55 10.55 46.80 -17.65
C PHE A 55 10.39 45.71 -18.71
N ALA A 56 10.08 46.06 -19.96
CA ALA A 56 10.05 45.09 -21.06
C ALA A 56 11.43 44.43 -21.28
N ALA A 57 12.51 45.21 -21.25
CA ALA A 57 13.87 44.69 -21.38
C ALA A 57 14.22 43.76 -20.20
N HIS A 58 13.82 44.11 -18.97
CA HIS A 58 14.00 43.28 -17.80
C HIS A 58 13.20 41.95 -17.93
N GLY A 59 11.94 41.99 -18.39
CA GLY A 59 11.13 40.81 -18.67
C GLY A 59 11.78 39.89 -19.69
N GLN A 60 12.34 40.45 -20.79
CA GLN A 60 13.08 39.67 -21.80
C GLN A 60 14.35 39.01 -21.22
N ALA A 61 15.12 39.75 -20.41
CA ALA A 61 16.30 39.19 -19.74
C ALA A 61 15.93 38.04 -18.79
N TYR A 62 14.82 38.20 -18.04
CA TYR A 62 14.31 37.12 -17.19
C TYR A 62 13.94 35.89 -18.00
N GLN A 63 13.26 36.03 -19.14
CA GLN A 63 12.88 34.88 -20.00
C GLN A 63 14.12 34.16 -20.53
N ALA A 64 15.20 34.89 -20.87
CA ALA A 64 16.45 34.25 -21.29
C ALA A 64 17.08 33.37 -20.17
N VAL A 65 17.09 33.89 -18.93
CA VAL A 65 17.56 33.13 -17.76
C VAL A 65 16.64 31.95 -17.48
N SER A 66 15.31 32.14 -17.57
CA SER A 66 14.32 31.09 -17.38
C SER A 66 14.50 29.93 -18.35
N ALA A 67 14.80 30.21 -19.63
CA ALA A 67 15.08 29.18 -20.62
C ALA A 67 16.33 28.36 -20.26
N GLN A 68 17.41 29.01 -19.82
CA GLN A 68 18.62 28.33 -19.36
C GLN A 68 18.37 27.46 -18.13
N MET A 69 17.61 27.99 -17.17
CA MET A 69 17.24 27.26 -15.96
C MET A 69 16.37 26.02 -16.28
N SER A 70 15.43 26.15 -17.22
CA SER A 70 14.61 25.02 -17.67
C SER A 70 15.43 23.93 -18.34
N ALA A 71 16.41 24.30 -19.16
CA ALA A 71 17.34 23.34 -19.78
C ALA A 71 18.21 22.64 -18.73
N PHE A 72 18.76 23.37 -17.77
CA PHE A 72 19.50 22.81 -16.65
C PHE A 72 18.64 21.86 -15.81
N HIS A 73 17.42 22.26 -15.50
CA HIS A 73 16.49 21.43 -14.71
C HIS A 73 16.16 20.11 -15.42
N ALA A 74 15.89 20.16 -16.73
CA ALA A 74 15.64 18.96 -17.53
C ALA A 74 16.83 18.02 -17.51
N GLN A 75 18.05 18.53 -17.68
CA GLN A 75 19.28 17.73 -17.62
C GLN A 75 19.51 17.15 -16.22
N PHE A 76 19.25 17.93 -15.18
CA PHE A 76 19.35 17.47 -13.80
C PHE A 76 18.39 16.30 -13.52
N VAL A 77 17.11 16.43 -13.91
CA VAL A 77 16.11 15.35 -13.77
C VAL A 77 16.53 14.09 -14.52
N GLN A 78 17.04 14.21 -15.74
CA GLN A 78 17.56 13.06 -16.51
C GLN A 78 18.72 12.38 -15.80
N THR A 79 19.69 13.14 -15.31
CA THR A 79 20.84 12.59 -14.58
C THR A 79 20.42 11.90 -13.30
N PHE A 80 19.48 12.50 -12.56
CA PHE A 80 18.93 11.91 -11.34
C PHE A 80 18.17 10.61 -11.61
N THR A 81 17.35 10.58 -12.67
CA THR A 81 16.64 9.37 -13.12
C THR A 81 17.60 8.26 -13.54
N ALA A 82 18.65 8.60 -14.28
CA ALA A 82 19.68 7.63 -14.67
C ALA A 82 20.42 7.07 -13.44
N GLY A 83 20.72 7.90 -12.45
CA GLY A 83 21.28 7.47 -11.17
C GLY A 83 20.37 6.49 -10.42
N ALA A 84 19.06 6.79 -10.33
CA ALA A 84 18.08 5.90 -9.71
C ALA A 84 18.03 4.53 -10.45
N GLY A 85 18.07 4.53 -11.77
CA GLY A 85 18.14 3.30 -12.58
C GLY A 85 19.43 2.50 -12.36
N ALA A 86 20.56 3.18 -12.17
CA ALA A 86 21.83 2.51 -11.86
C ALA A 86 21.78 1.80 -10.49
N TYR A 87 21.18 2.42 -9.47
CA TYR A 87 20.96 1.74 -8.19
C TYR A 87 20.05 0.53 -8.34
N ALA A 88 18.92 0.65 -9.05
CA ALA A 88 18.00 -0.47 -9.26
C ALA A 88 18.67 -1.64 -9.99
N SER A 89 19.49 -1.37 -10.99
CA SER A 89 20.23 -2.43 -11.72
C SER A 89 21.34 -3.06 -10.86
N ALA A 90 22.04 -2.29 -10.03
CA ALA A 90 23.03 -2.83 -9.11
C ALA A 90 22.40 -3.74 -8.03
N GLU A 91 21.26 -3.36 -7.48
CA GLU A 91 20.47 -4.17 -6.55
C GLU A 91 20.01 -5.49 -7.21
N ALA A 92 19.45 -5.41 -8.43
CA ALA A 92 19.05 -6.60 -9.18
C ALA A 92 20.24 -7.53 -9.49
N ALA A 93 21.39 -6.97 -9.88
CA ALA A 93 22.60 -7.75 -10.14
C ALA A 93 23.15 -8.43 -8.86
N ALA A 94 23.01 -7.78 -7.71
CA ALA A 94 23.40 -8.35 -6.42
C ALA A 94 22.46 -9.49 -5.97
N ALA A 95 21.18 -9.42 -6.31
CA ALA A 95 20.16 -10.44 -5.99
C ALA A 95 20.24 -11.68 -6.94
N ALA A 96 20.65 -11.50 -8.19
CA ALA A 96 20.63 -12.53 -9.22
C ALA A 96 21.30 -13.87 -8.85
N PRO A 97 22.49 -13.91 -8.18
CA PRO A 97 23.10 -15.17 -7.78
C PRO A 97 22.25 -15.97 -6.79
N LEU A 98 21.61 -15.29 -5.84
CA LEU A 98 20.73 -15.93 -4.87
C LEU A 98 19.45 -16.44 -5.53
N GLU A 99 18.86 -15.67 -6.44
CA GLU A 99 17.69 -16.08 -7.20
C GLU A 99 18.01 -17.31 -8.09
N GLY A 100 19.19 -17.35 -8.70
CA GLY A 100 19.65 -18.51 -9.47
C GLY A 100 19.71 -19.78 -8.62
N LEU A 101 20.28 -19.71 -7.43
CA LEU A 101 20.34 -20.82 -6.47
C LEU A 101 18.94 -21.25 -6.00
N LEU A 102 18.08 -20.28 -5.66
CA LEU A 102 16.70 -20.56 -5.26
C LEU A 102 15.90 -21.23 -6.39
N ASN A 103 16.12 -20.81 -7.64
CA ASN A 103 15.47 -21.44 -8.79
C ASN A 103 15.90 -22.90 -8.97
N ILE A 104 17.19 -23.21 -8.81
CA ILE A 104 17.69 -24.60 -8.88
C ILE A 104 17.01 -25.47 -7.81
N VAL A 105 16.89 -24.95 -6.57
CA VAL A 105 16.28 -25.68 -5.45
C VAL A 105 14.76 -25.80 -5.62
N ASN A 106 14.11 -24.76 -6.15
CA ASN A 106 12.67 -24.68 -6.27
C ASN A 106 12.08 -25.38 -7.50
N THR A 107 12.85 -25.48 -8.62
CA THR A 107 12.36 -26.04 -9.88
C THR A 107 11.79 -27.46 -9.71
N PRO A 108 12.45 -28.42 -9.03
CA PRO A 108 11.89 -29.76 -8.88
C PRO A 108 10.55 -29.79 -8.14
N THR A 109 10.42 -29.03 -7.05
CA THR A 109 9.18 -28.98 -6.26
C THR A 109 8.08 -28.22 -6.96
N GLN A 110 8.44 -27.18 -7.72
CA GLN A 110 7.49 -26.44 -8.54
C GLN A 110 6.89 -27.31 -9.65
N LEU A 111 7.71 -28.12 -10.32
CA LEU A 111 7.26 -29.02 -11.38
C LEU A 111 6.44 -30.19 -10.87
N LEU A 112 6.80 -30.77 -9.72
CA LEU A 112 6.14 -31.96 -9.18
C LEU A 112 4.91 -31.63 -8.33
N LEU A 113 4.94 -30.54 -7.57
CA LEU A 113 3.95 -30.22 -6.53
C LEU A 113 3.26 -28.86 -6.76
N GLY A 114 3.64 -28.12 -7.81
CA GLY A 114 3.07 -26.80 -8.14
C GLY A 114 3.43 -25.70 -7.15
N ARG A 115 4.39 -25.94 -6.23
CA ARG A 115 4.85 -24.99 -5.23
C ARG A 115 6.37 -25.02 -5.09
N PRO A 116 7.03 -23.83 -4.85
CA PRO A 116 8.47 -23.81 -4.56
C PRO A 116 8.76 -24.52 -3.23
N LEU A 117 9.99 -24.95 -3.03
CA LEU A 117 10.45 -25.46 -1.73
C LEU A 117 10.66 -24.30 -0.74
N ILE A 118 11.28 -23.23 -1.19
CA ILE A 118 11.62 -22.04 -0.41
C ILE A 118 11.15 -20.80 -1.16
N GLY A 119 10.42 -19.91 -0.49
CA GLY A 119 9.99 -18.63 -1.04
C GLY A 119 8.67 -18.15 -0.46
N ASN A 120 8.43 -16.87 -0.47
CA ASN A 120 7.18 -16.29 -0.01
C ASN A 120 6.10 -16.37 -1.09
N GLY A 121 4.85 -16.51 -0.68
CA GLY A 121 3.69 -16.40 -1.57
C GLY A 121 3.48 -14.94 -2.02
N ALA A 122 3.01 -14.77 -3.24
CA ALA A 122 2.65 -13.46 -3.76
C ALA A 122 1.43 -12.89 -3.01
N ASN A 123 1.42 -11.57 -2.80
CA ASN A 123 0.24 -10.90 -2.25
C ASN A 123 -0.89 -10.89 -3.30
N GLY A 124 -2.12 -10.98 -2.86
CA GLY A 124 -3.30 -10.79 -3.70
C GLY A 124 -3.33 -9.35 -4.26
N ALA A 125 -3.77 -9.20 -5.51
CA ALA A 125 -3.83 -7.90 -6.14
C ALA A 125 -4.81 -6.96 -5.41
N PRO A 126 -4.43 -5.71 -5.15
CA PRO A 126 -5.31 -4.74 -4.50
C PRO A 126 -6.58 -4.48 -5.33
N GLY A 127 -7.72 -4.31 -4.66
CA GLY A 127 -9.00 -4.02 -5.30
C GLY A 127 -9.66 -5.21 -5.99
N THR A 128 -9.18 -6.44 -5.80
CA THR A 128 -9.71 -7.64 -6.46
C THR A 128 -10.33 -8.67 -5.52
N GLY A 129 -10.03 -8.59 -4.22
CA GLY A 129 -10.40 -9.62 -3.26
C GLY A 129 -9.66 -10.95 -3.47
N GLN A 130 -8.60 -10.97 -4.27
CA GLN A 130 -7.82 -12.17 -4.55
C GLN A 130 -7.13 -12.69 -3.30
N ALA A 131 -7.13 -14.01 -3.11
CA ALA A 131 -6.37 -14.64 -2.05
C ALA A 131 -4.87 -14.42 -2.22
N GLY A 132 -4.14 -14.34 -1.11
CA GLY A 132 -2.68 -14.40 -1.13
C GLY A 132 -2.18 -15.73 -1.64
N GLY A 133 -1.06 -15.72 -2.36
CA GLY A 133 -0.38 -16.92 -2.85
C GLY A 133 0.18 -17.79 -1.72
N ALA A 134 0.28 -19.09 -1.92
CA ALA A 134 0.93 -19.97 -0.97
C ALA A 134 2.45 -19.77 -0.94
N GLY A 135 3.05 -19.79 0.25
CA GLY A 135 4.50 -19.83 0.44
C GLY A 135 5.11 -21.18 0.07
N GLY A 136 6.44 -21.27 0.11
CA GLY A 136 7.20 -22.48 -0.17
C GLY A 136 6.82 -23.64 0.77
N LEU A 137 7.06 -24.85 0.34
CA LEU A 137 6.70 -26.06 1.09
C LEU A 137 7.47 -26.17 2.41
N LEU A 138 8.77 -25.91 2.40
CA LEU A 138 9.63 -26.01 3.58
C LEU A 138 9.70 -24.67 4.33
N TYR A 139 10.03 -23.61 3.64
CA TYR A 139 10.21 -22.29 4.23
C TYR A 139 9.58 -21.22 3.36
N GLY A 140 8.67 -20.43 3.94
CA GLY A 140 8.10 -19.26 3.27
C GLY A 140 6.79 -18.81 3.89
N ASN A 141 6.61 -17.52 3.89
CA ASN A 141 5.36 -16.90 4.33
C ASN A 141 4.30 -17.01 3.23
N GLY A 142 3.06 -17.17 3.62
CA GLY A 142 1.93 -16.98 2.71
C GLY A 142 1.79 -15.49 2.36
N GLY A 143 1.35 -15.20 1.15
CA GLY A 143 1.05 -13.83 0.73
C GLY A 143 -0.16 -13.26 1.47
N ALA A 144 -0.23 -11.94 1.64
CA ALA A 144 -1.41 -11.25 2.15
C ALA A 144 -2.57 -11.35 1.16
N GLY A 145 -3.81 -11.42 1.65
CA GLY A 145 -5.00 -11.29 0.80
C GLY A 145 -5.11 -9.89 0.20
N GLY A 146 -5.56 -9.78 -1.04
CA GLY A 146 -5.85 -8.52 -1.72
C GLY A 146 -7.05 -7.80 -1.08
N SER A 147 -7.06 -6.48 -1.10
CA SER A 147 -8.26 -5.72 -0.73
C SER A 147 -9.40 -6.01 -1.70
N GLY A 148 -10.64 -5.91 -1.23
CA GLY A 148 -11.82 -6.10 -2.07
C GLY A 148 -11.97 -4.99 -3.12
N ALA A 149 -12.60 -5.30 -4.24
CA ALA A 149 -13.17 -4.32 -5.16
C ALA A 149 -14.27 -3.51 -4.44
N PRO A 150 -14.77 -2.41 -5.02
CA PRO A 150 -15.84 -1.61 -4.41
C PRO A 150 -17.03 -2.47 -3.97
N GLY A 151 -17.36 -2.46 -2.67
CA GLY A 151 -18.42 -3.27 -2.08
C GLY A 151 -18.13 -4.77 -1.93
N GLN A 152 -16.96 -5.25 -2.36
CA GLN A 152 -16.55 -6.65 -2.30
C GLN A 152 -15.67 -6.94 -1.08
N ALA A 153 -15.69 -8.19 -0.65
CA ALA A 153 -14.87 -8.66 0.46
C ALA A 153 -13.37 -8.64 0.10
N GLY A 154 -12.50 -8.43 1.11
CA GLY A 154 -11.09 -8.67 1.00
C GLY A 154 -10.80 -10.18 0.93
N GLY A 155 -9.69 -10.53 0.26
CA GLY A 155 -9.24 -11.90 0.11
C GLY A 155 -8.61 -12.49 1.37
N PRO A 156 -8.61 -13.80 1.56
CA PRO A 156 -7.88 -14.47 2.65
C PRO A 156 -6.36 -14.41 2.38
N GLY A 157 -5.57 -14.49 3.43
CA GLY A 157 -4.12 -14.67 3.31
C GLY A 157 -3.77 -16.07 2.78
N GLY A 158 -2.65 -16.18 2.07
CA GLY A 158 -2.14 -17.43 1.50
C GLY A 158 -1.54 -18.35 2.55
N ALA A 159 -1.57 -19.66 2.32
CA ALA A 159 -0.98 -20.66 3.21
C ALA A 159 0.55 -20.51 3.32
N ALA A 160 1.12 -20.68 4.50
CA ALA A 160 2.57 -20.72 4.68
C ALA A 160 3.15 -22.11 4.38
N GLY A 161 4.50 -22.20 4.40
CA GLY A 161 5.24 -23.45 4.42
C GLY A 161 5.25 -24.15 5.78
N LEU A 162 6.10 -25.15 5.90
CA LEU A 162 6.34 -25.83 7.18
C LEU A 162 6.82 -24.83 8.24
N PHE A 163 7.73 -23.96 7.88
CA PHE A 163 8.21 -22.81 8.66
C PHE A 163 7.82 -21.51 7.93
N GLY A 164 7.00 -20.70 8.55
CA GLY A 164 6.60 -19.40 7.99
C GLY A 164 5.21 -18.95 8.45
N ASN A 165 4.96 -17.66 8.27
CA ASN A 165 3.69 -17.03 8.63
C ASN A 165 2.76 -17.01 7.42
N GLY A 166 1.46 -17.20 7.60
CA GLY A 166 0.56 -17.16 6.46
C GLY A 166 -0.90 -17.41 6.79
N GLY A 167 -1.76 -17.40 5.78
CA GLY A 167 -3.21 -17.59 5.91
C GLY A 167 -3.60 -18.88 6.62
N ALA A 168 -2.84 -19.94 6.39
CA ALA A 168 -2.79 -21.12 7.28
C ALA A 168 -1.32 -21.43 7.46
N ALA A 169 -0.78 -21.31 8.67
CA ALA A 169 0.59 -21.70 8.93
C ALA A 169 0.71 -23.24 8.92
N GLY A 170 1.89 -23.73 8.58
CA GLY A 170 2.17 -25.17 8.58
C GLY A 170 2.35 -25.72 9.99
N LEU A 171 3.57 -26.14 10.34
CA LEU A 171 3.87 -26.65 11.68
C LEU A 171 4.21 -25.53 12.67
N PHE A 172 4.96 -24.53 12.21
CA PHE A 172 5.42 -23.38 13.00
C PHE A 172 5.16 -22.07 12.25
N GLY A 173 4.70 -21.04 12.93
CA GLY A 173 4.54 -19.69 12.44
C GLY A 173 3.20 -19.05 12.77
N ALA A 174 3.12 -17.74 12.64
CA ALA A 174 1.90 -16.98 12.87
C ALA A 174 0.92 -17.12 11.71
N GLY A 175 -0.37 -16.96 11.96
CA GLY A 175 -1.38 -16.80 10.93
C GLY A 175 -1.23 -15.49 10.17
N GLY A 176 -1.53 -15.48 8.88
CA GLY A 176 -1.52 -14.27 8.06
C GLY A 176 -2.74 -13.39 8.27
N ILE A 177 -2.59 -12.11 8.01
CA ILE A 177 -3.65 -11.11 8.14
C ILE A 177 -4.61 -11.21 6.95
N GLY A 178 -5.92 -11.10 7.18
CA GLY A 178 -6.93 -10.99 6.13
C GLY A 178 -6.89 -9.64 5.39
N GLY A 179 -7.22 -9.63 4.12
CA GLY A 179 -7.30 -8.42 3.31
C GLY A 179 -8.44 -7.49 3.72
N ALA A 180 -8.28 -6.20 3.52
CA ALA A 180 -9.33 -5.21 3.79
C ALA A 180 -10.49 -5.33 2.79
N GLY A 181 -11.71 -5.07 3.25
CA GLY A 181 -12.89 -4.92 2.37
C GLY A 181 -12.80 -3.66 1.51
N GLY A 182 -13.35 -3.71 0.31
CA GLY A 182 -13.40 -2.56 -0.61
C GLY A 182 -14.44 -1.51 -0.21
N PRO A 183 -14.20 -0.22 -0.50
CA PRO A 183 -15.18 0.84 -0.26
C PRO A 183 -16.36 0.71 -1.27
N GLY A 184 -17.56 1.16 -0.87
CA GLY A 184 -18.73 1.11 -1.75
C GLY A 184 -19.97 1.72 -1.13
N PHE A 185 -21.15 1.61 -1.78
CA PHE A 185 -22.41 1.98 -1.16
C PHE A 185 -22.58 1.23 0.17
N ASN A 186 -22.46 -0.08 0.11
CA ASN A 186 -22.16 -0.88 1.30
C ASN A 186 -20.66 -1.23 1.23
N GLY A 187 -19.94 -1.02 2.31
CA GLY A 187 -18.55 -1.43 2.41
C GLY A 187 -18.42 -2.96 2.32
N GLY A 188 -17.40 -3.45 1.63
CA GLY A 188 -17.09 -4.88 1.58
C GLY A 188 -16.62 -5.42 2.94
N ALA A 189 -16.84 -6.69 3.22
CA ALA A 189 -16.33 -7.33 4.43
C ALA A 189 -14.80 -7.46 4.42
N GLY A 190 -14.16 -7.41 5.59
CA GLY A 190 -12.75 -7.78 5.73
C GLY A 190 -12.55 -9.28 5.55
N GLY A 191 -11.40 -9.67 5.01
CA GLY A 191 -11.01 -11.07 4.86
C GLY A 191 -10.68 -11.71 6.21
N ALA A 192 -10.84 -13.02 6.32
CA ALA A 192 -10.49 -13.76 7.53
C ALA A 192 -8.97 -13.82 7.75
N GLY A 193 -8.54 -13.77 9.00
CA GLY A 193 -7.18 -14.07 9.42
C GLY A 193 -6.89 -15.58 9.35
N GLY A 194 -5.63 -15.93 9.14
CA GLY A 194 -5.20 -17.32 9.04
C GLY A 194 -4.91 -17.94 10.40
N ARG A 195 -4.93 -19.25 10.48
CA ARG A 195 -4.58 -20.01 11.70
C ARG A 195 -3.07 -20.01 11.93
N SER A 196 -2.65 -20.01 13.19
CA SER A 196 -1.24 -20.25 13.54
C SER A 196 -0.84 -21.71 13.28
N GLY A 197 0.46 -21.97 13.26
CA GLY A 197 1.04 -23.30 13.12
C GLY A 197 0.63 -24.24 14.25
N LEU A 198 0.63 -25.56 13.95
CA LEU A 198 0.16 -26.58 14.87
C LEU A 198 0.93 -26.59 16.19
N PHE A 199 2.27 -26.48 16.12
CA PHE A 199 3.16 -26.48 17.31
C PHE A 199 3.67 -25.08 17.68
N GLU A 200 3.02 -24.05 17.15
CA GLU A 200 3.41 -22.67 17.47
C GLU A 200 3.04 -22.32 18.93
N VAL A 201 4.00 -21.73 19.65
CA VAL A 201 3.85 -21.34 21.05
C VAL A 201 3.90 -19.82 21.25
N LEU A 202 4.67 -19.12 20.41
CA LEU A 202 4.96 -17.69 20.57
C LEU A 202 4.13 -16.78 19.69
N ALA A 203 3.61 -17.28 18.56
CA ALA A 203 2.84 -16.49 17.62
C ALA A 203 1.35 -16.84 17.67
N ALA A 204 0.50 -15.86 17.40
CA ALA A 204 -0.95 -16.00 17.39
C ALA A 204 -1.51 -16.33 16.00
N GLY A 205 -2.78 -16.70 15.94
CA GLY A 205 -3.55 -16.65 14.70
C GLY A 205 -3.53 -15.23 14.10
N GLY A 206 -3.67 -15.12 12.79
CA GLY A 206 -3.67 -13.85 12.08
C GLY A 206 -4.88 -12.99 12.42
N ALA A 207 -4.73 -11.69 12.37
CA ALA A 207 -5.85 -10.78 12.54
C ALA A 207 -6.80 -10.82 11.32
N GLY A 208 -8.10 -10.63 11.56
CA GLY A 208 -9.06 -10.38 10.49
C GLY A 208 -8.81 -9.03 9.81
N GLY A 209 -9.11 -8.94 8.53
CA GLY A 209 -9.03 -7.69 7.77
C GLY A 209 -10.10 -6.69 8.20
N THR A 210 -9.87 -5.41 7.98
CA THR A 210 -10.84 -4.35 8.27
C THR A 210 -12.00 -4.37 7.27
N GLY A 211 -13.20 -4.01 7.71
CA GLY A 211 -14.34 -3.75 6.81
C GLY A 211 -14.10 -2.51 5.96
N GLY A 212 -14.65 -2.50 4.76
CA GLY A 212 -14.58 -1.38 3.82
C GLY A 212 -15.47 -0.20 4.23
N LEU A 213 -15.10 0.99 3.76
CA LEU A 213 -15.88 2.22 3.95
C LEU A 213 -17.22 2.14 3.23
N SER A 214 -18.31 2.68 3.80
CA SER A 214 -19.53 2.94 3.06
C SER A 214 -19.70 4.42 2.75
N VAL A 215 -20.42 4.69 1.66
CA VAL A 215 -20.74 6.05 1.19
C VAL A 215 -22.24 6.18 0.87
N ASN A 216 -22.78 7.40 0.99
CA ASN A 216 -24.14 7.77 0.51
C ASN A 216 -25.28 6.95 1.16
N GLY A 217 -25.25 6.76 2.47
CA GLY A 217 -26.38 6.16 3.22
C GLY A 217 -26.37 4.64 3.33
N GLY A 218 -25.31 3.97 2.86
CA GLY A 218 -25.13 2.52 3.03
C GLY A 218 -24.68 2.12 4.43
N THR A 219 -24.11 0.92 4.57
CA THR A 219 -23.51 0.44 5.82
C THR A 219 -22.03 0.11 5.62
N GLY A 220 -21.20 0.43 6.62
CA GLY A 220 -19.79 0.02 6.63
C GLY A 220 -19.67 -1.51 6.55
N GLY A 221 -18.62 -2.01 5.90
CA GLY A 221 -18.35 -3.43 5.82
C GLY A 221 -18.07 -4.04 7.20
N THR A 222 -18.40 -5.29 7.42
CA THR A 222 -18.02 -6.01 8.64
C THR A 222 -16.53 -6.29 8.69
N GLY A 223 -15.90 -6.26 9.87
CA GLY A 223 -14.55 -6.74 10.07
C GLY A 223 -14.44 -8.25 9.81
N GLY A 224 -13.28 -8.70 9.32
CA GLY A 224 -13.01 -10.12 9.14
C GLY A 224 -12.79 -10.86 10.47
N THR A 225 -13.02 -12.16 10.49
CA THR A 225 -12.76 -12.99 11.68
C THR A 225 -11.27 -13.16 11.93
N GLY A 226 -10.85 -13.21 13.19
CA GLY A 226 -9.49 -13.61 13.56
C GLY A 226 -9.26 -15.10 13.29
N GLY A 227 -8.01 -15.47 13.00
CA GLY A 227 -7.60 -16.86 12.80
C GLY A 227 -7.45 -17.60 14.11
N GLY A 228 -7.76 -18.90 14.15
CA GLY A 228 -7.58 -19.72 15.35
C GLY A 228 -6.12 -19.98 15.70
N GLY A 229 -5.87 -20.28 16.98
CA GLY A 229 -4.62 -20.83 17.48
C GLY A 229 -4.39 -22.27 17.03
N GLY A 230 -3.14 -22.77 17.14
CA GLY A 230 -2.74 -24.17 16.95
C GLY A 230 -3.04 -25.02 18.16
N LEU A 231 -2.04 -25.73 18.68
CA LEU A 231 -2.17 -26.49 19.92
C LEU A 231 -1.91 -25.64 21.18
N PHE A 232 -0.98 -24.70 21.09
CA PHE A 232 -0.44 -23.95 22.24
C PHE A 232 -0.44 -22.43 22.05
N SER A 233 -1.02 -21.93 21.00
CA SER A 233 -0.92 -20.52 20.63
C SER A 233 -2.26 -19.77 20.76
N ASN A 234 -2.21 -18.46 20.86
CA ASN A 234 -3.39 -17.61 20.98
C ASN A 234 -4.16 -17.52 19.63
N GLY A 235 -5.46 -17.26 19.72
CA GLY A 235 -6.26 -16.85 18.56
C GLY A 235 -5.92 -15.43 18.11
N GLY A 236 -6.17 -15.13 16.85
CA GLY A 236 -5.99 -13.81 16.25
C GLY A 236 -7.13 -12.86 16.58
N ALA A 237 -6.86 -11.56 16.57
CA ALA A 237 -7.88 -10.55 16.77
C ALA A 237 -8.87 -10.48 15.58
N GLY A 238 -10.13 -10.19 15.84
CA GLY A 238 -11.10 -9.82 14.81
C GLY A 238 -10.77 -8.46 14.19
N GLY A 239 -11.08 -8.29 12.93
CA GLY A 239 -10.90 -7.02 12.20
C GLY A 239 -11.90 -5.95 12.63
N ALA A 240 -11.52 -4.68 12.51
CA ALA A 240 -12.45 -3.57 12.78
C ALA A 240 -13.54 -3.48 11.70
N GLY A 241 -14.74 -3.06 12.09
CA GLY A 241 -15.81 -2.69 11.16
C GLY A 241 -15.45 -1.42 10.38
N GLY A 242 -15.96 -1.32 9.16
CA GLY A 242 -15.76 -0.17 8.27
C GLY A 242 -16.52 1.07 8.73
N PHE A 243 -15.97 2.24 8.45
CA PHE A 243 -16.63 3.52 8.75
C PHE A 243 -17.77 3.79 7.77
N GLY A 244 -18.85 4.39 8.27
CA GLY A 244 -19.91 4.97 7.48
C GLY A 244 -19.67 6.46 7.26
N VAL A 245 -19.67 6.95 6.01
CA VAL A 245 -19.56 8.36 5.67
C VAL A 245 -20.84 8.85 4.98
N SER A 246 -21.10 10.15 5.04
CA SER A 246 -22.24 10.80 4.36
C SER A 246 -23.60 10.19 4.74
N GLY A 247 -23.86 10.05 6.05
CA GLY A 247 -25.14 9.51 6.55
C GLY A 247 -25.23 7.98 6.60
N SER A 248 -24.10 7.30 6.42
CA SER A 248 -24.01 5.85 6.47
C SER A 248 -23.79 5.33 7.89
N ALA A 249 -24.27 4.13 8.20
CA ALA A 249 -23.99 3.45 9.46
C ALA A 249 -22.60 2.80 9.45
N GLY A 250 -21.99 2.64 10.62
CA GLY A 250 -20.75 1.87 10.78
C GLY A 250 -20.99 0.37 10.62
N GLY A 251 -19.96 -0.37 10.17
CA GLY A 251 -19.99 -1.84 10.09
C GLY A 251 -19.62 -2.50 11.41
N ASN A 252 -20.06 -3.72 11.63
CA ASN A 252 -19.73 -4.49 12.83
C ASN A 252 -18.26 -4.94 12.83
N GLY A 253 -17.66 -5.05 14.03
CA GLY A 253 -16.35 -5.68 14.21
C GLY A 253 -16.40 -7.19 13.94
N GLY A 254 -15.30 -7.75 13.47
CA GLY A 254 -15.16 -9.20 13.29
C GLY A 254 -14.93 -9.93 14.60
N THR A 255 -15.28 -11.20 14.67
CA THR A 255 -15.03 -12.04 15.87
C THR A 255 -13.54 -12.37 16.01
N GLY A 256 -13.06 -12.49 17.26
CA GLY A 256 -11.75 -13.07 17.54
C GLY A 256 -11.68 -14.53 17.16
N GLY A 257 -10.48 -15.02 16.88
CA GLY A 257 -10.23 -16.45 16.65
C GLY A 257 -10.09 -17.22 17.96
N ASP A 258 -10.42 -18.50 17.94
CA ASP A 258 -10.27 -19.38 19.10
C ASP A 258 -8.81 -19.58 19.49
N GLY A 259 -8.55 -19.77 20.79
CA GLY A 259 -7.25 -20.15 21.33
C GLY A 259 -6.85 -21.57 20.97
N GLY A 260 -5.63 -21.96 21.37
CA GLY A 260 -5.09 -23.29 21.14
C GLY A 260 -5.78 -24.36 21.98
N ILE A 261 -5.72 -25.59 21.48
CA ILE A 261 -6.43 -26.74 22.07
C ILE A 261 -5.97 -27.05 23.51
N PHE A 262 -4.67 -26.93 23.79
CA PHE A 262 -4.10 -27.22 25.13
C PHE A 262 -3.82 -25.96 25.94
N THR A 263 -3.34 -24.92 25.29
CA THR A 263 -3.09 -23.62 25.89
C THR A 263 -3.24 -22.52 24.83
N GLY A 264 -3.59 -21.34 25.25
CA GLY A 264 -3.76 -20.17 24.40
C GLY A 264 -5.09 -19.48 24.72
N ASN A 265 -5.08 -18.18 24.64
CA ASN A 265 -6.28 -17.37 24.82
C ASN A 265 -6.97 -17.17 23.47
N GLY A 266 -8.29 -17.08 23.48
CA GLY A 266 -9.04 -16.62 22.32
C GLY A 266 -8.63 -15.18 21.97
N GLY A 267 -8.70 -14.83 20.68
CA GLY A 267 -8.43 -13.50 20.19
C GLY A 267 -9.52 -12.51 20.59
N THR A 268 -9.17 -11.23 20.70
CA THR A 268 -10.15 -10.17 20.97
C THR A 268 -11.05 -9.96 19.76
N GLY A 269 -12.33 -9.63 19.99
CA GLY A 269 -13.21 -9.17 18.92
C GLY A 269 -12.76 -7.80 18.38
N GLY A 270 -13.04 -7.55 17.11
CA GLY A 270 -12.77 -6.28 16.46
C GLY A 270 -13.73 -5.18 16.93
N THR A 271 -13.30 -3.93 16.85
CA THR A 271 -14.16 -2.77 17.18
C THR A 271 -15.21 -2.56 16.07
N GLY A 272 -16.41 -2.12 16.42
CA GLY A 272 -17.38 -1.63 15.46
C GLY A 272 -16.91 -0.33 14.80
N GLY A 273 -17.27 -0.11 13.55
CA GLY A 273 -17.04 1.14 12.82
C GLY A 273 -18.00 2.24 13.29
N THR A 274 -17.61 3.49 13.13
CA THR A 274 -18.50 4.64 13.44
C THR A 274 -19.28 5.06 12.20
N GLY A 275 -20.56 5.48 12.40
CA GLY A 275 -21.36 6.16 11.39
C GLY A 275 -21.21 7.68 11.47
N THR A 276 -21.53 8.39 10.41
CA THR A 276 -21.50 9.87 10.34
C THR A 276 -22.81 10.43 9.80
N GLY A 277 -23.16 11.66 10.21
CA GLY A 277 -24.38 12.36 9.80
C GLY A 277 -25.56 12.07 10.74
N ASN A 278 -26.79 12.20 10.24
CA ASN A 278 -28.03 12.02 11.03
C ASN A 278 -28.26 10.56 11.50
N GLN A 279 -27.51 9.62 10.93
CA GLN A 279 -27.48 8.20 11.31
C GLN A 279 -26.17 7.92 12.07
N LEU A 280 -26.07 8.40 13.31
CA LEU A 280 -24.91 8.14 14.20
C LEU A 280 -24.93 6.69 14.74
N VAL A 281 -25.33 5.72 13.93
CA VAL A 281 -25.35 4.32 14.35
C VAL A 281 -23.96 3.75 14.09
N GLY A 282 -23.21 3.50 15.16
CA GLY A 282 -21.97 2.73 15.12
C GLY A 282 -22.28 1.24 14.94
N GLY A 283 -21.33 0.50 14.37
CA GLY A 283 -21.39 -0.96 14.34
C GLY A 283 -21.14 -1.56 15.73
N GLU A 284 -21.60 -2.77 15.94
CA GLU A 284 -21.32 -3.54 17.16
C GLU A 284 -19.87 -4.06 17.15
N GLY A 285 -19.27 -4.16 18.34
CA GLY A 285 -18.00 -4.86 18.50
C GLY A 285 -18.16 -6.35 18.25
N GLY A 286 -17.12 -7.01 17.71
CA GLY A 286 -17.11 -8.45 17.53
C GLY A 286 -16.97 -9.18 18.88
N ALA A 287 -17.44 -10.42 18.94
CA ALA A 287 -17.21 -11.29 20.10
C ALA A 287 -15.72 -11.72 20.15
N GLY A 288 -15.20 -11.94 21.37
CA GLY A 288 -13.91 -12.62 21.55
C GLY A 288 -14.02 -14.09 21.14
N GLY A 289 -12.88 -14.70 20.81
CA GLY A 289 -12.75 -16.14 20.59
C GLY A 289 -12.77 -16.91 21.92
N ALA A 290 -13.04 -18.20 21.86
CA ALA A 290 -13.02 -19.12 22.99
C ALA A 290 -11.60 -19.54 23.41
#